data_85718d039e877a064880e12f563503f1
#
_entry.id   85718d039e877a064880e12f563503f1
#
_cell.length_a   1.000
_cell.length_b   1.000
_cell.length_c   1.000
_cell.angle_alpha   90.00
_cell.angle_beta   90.00
_cell.angle_gamma   90.00
#
_symmetry.space_group_name_H-M   'P 1'
#
loop_
_entity.id
_entity.type
_entity.pdbx_description
1 polymer ?
#
loop_
_entity_poly.entity_id
_entity_poly.type
_entity_poly.pdbx_seq_one_letter_code
_entity_poly.pdbx_strand_id
1 'polypeptide(L)'
;MARISSYPRDLDVVDNDSWIGTSVPGLQTRNFTAAAVAKYLNIKGKISISAQMVFKFTDTIPPASGQFSGPADSSALTAITTMQISGADASGQNTIQFMEYLVGNDILISEQNDISKFGHFNITSYTANGNVYTLVLANVGGNGNLDLNKFYDFAVFTLS
;
A
#
# COMPACT_ATOMS: atom_id res chain seq x y z
N MET A 1 -17.86 37.14 19.60
CA MET A 1 -16.85 36.06 19.43
C MET A 1 -17.51 34.92 18.68
N ALA A 2 -17.09 34.62 17.44
CA ALA A 2 -17.67 33.54 16.66
C ALA A 2 -17.26 32.18 17.28
N ARG A 3 -18.22 31.28 17.46
CA ARG A 3 -17.94 29.94 17.96
C ARG A 3 -17.57 29.03 16.79
N ILE A 4 -16.51 28.23 16.92
CA ILE A 4 -16.07 27.26 15.89
C ILE A 4 -17.22 26.32 15.51
N SER A 5 -18.10 25.97 16.45
CA SER A 5 -19.28 25.12 16.18
C SER A 5 -20.36 25.76 15.31
N SER A 6 -20.27 27.05 14.98
CA SER A 6 -21.23 27.74 14.09
C SER A 6 -20.83 27.73 12.63
N TYR A 7 -19.66 27.21 12.28
CA TYR A 7 -19.22 27.05 10.90
C TYR A 7 -19.74 25.72 10.32
N PRO A 8 -20.19 25.71 9.07
CA PRO A 8 -20.53 24.47 8.39
C PRO A 8 -19.32 23.55 8.34
N ARG A 9 -19.55 22.25 8.47
CA ARG A 9 -18.48 21.26 8.31
C ARG A 9 -18.19 21.11 6.83
N ASP A 10 -16.91 21.25 6.47
CA ASP A 10 -16.41 20.78 5.19
C ASP A 10 -16.12 19.27 5.31
N LEU A 11 -16.68 18.48 4.41
CA LEU A 11 -16.52 17.02 4.41
C LEU A 11 -15.43 16.58 3.44
N ASP A 12 -15.06 17.44 2.48
CA ASP A 12 -14.08 17.12 1.44
C ASP A 12 -12.90 18.11 1.53
N VAL A 13 -11.78 17.65 2.03
CA VAL A 13 -10.55 18.46 2.12
C VAL A 13 -9.87 18.48 0.76
N VAL A 14 -9.63 19.69 0.20
CA VAL A 14 -8.88 19.89 -1.05
C VAL A 14 -7.55 20.61 -0.78
N ASP A 15 -6.62 20.54 -1.74
CA ASP A 15 -5.24 21.04 -1.60
C ASP A 15 -5.13 22.50 -1.15
N ASN A 16 -6.09 23.34 -1.56
CA ASN A 16 -6.12 24.76 -1.26
C ASN A 16 -6.83 25.11 0.06
N ASP A 17 -7.46 24.14 0.71
CA ASP A 17 -8.02 24.36 2.05
C ASP A 17 -6.91 24.73 3.02
N SER A 18 -7.21 25.63 3.93
CA SER A 18 -6.17 26.15 4.81
C SER A 18 -6.61 26.23 6.28
N TRP A 19 -5.64 25.99 7.10
CA TRP A 19 -5.74 26.14 8.56
C TRP A 19 -4.89 27.31 9.04
N ILE A 20 -5.36 27.98 10.08
CA ILE A 20 -4.62 29.03 10.74
C ILE A 20 -3.85 28.40 11.92
N GLY A 21 -2.55 28.67 11.98
CA GLY A 21 -1.70 28.20 13.05
C GLY A 21 -0.56 29.17 13.34
N THR A 22 0.25 28.86 14.37
CA THR A 22 1.41 29.69 14.73
C THR A 22 2.69 29.08 14.18
N SER A 23 3.44 29.86 13.41
CA SER A 23 4.78 29.50 12.95
C SER A 23 5.79 29.77 14.06
N VAL A 24 6.42 28.71 14.58
CA VAL A 24 7.37 28.79 15.71
C VAL A 24 8.58 29.69 15.42
N PRO A 25 9.24 29.63 14.23
CA PRO A 25 10.43 30.45 13.98
C PRO A 25 10.21 31.96 14.01
N GLY A 26 8.97 32.43 13.97
CA GLY A 26 8.67 33.87 13.99
C GLY A 26 7.52 34.25 14.89
N LEU A 27 6.94 33.29 15.61
CA LEU A 27 5.74 33.48 16.47
C LEU A 27 4.60 34.20 15.70
N GLN A 28 4.53 34.00 14.41
CA GLN A 28 3.56 34.65 13.52
C GLN A 28 2.40 33.71 13.25
N THR A 29 1.20 34.27 13.24
CA THR A 29 0.02 33.56 12.75
C THR A 29 0.11 33.43 11.22
N ARG A 30 0.00 32.21 10.72
CA ARG A 30 0.09 31.90 9.28
C ARG A 30 -0.98 30.93 8.85
N ASN A 31 -1.30 30.97 7.57
CA ASN A 31 -2.09 29.94 6.91
C ASN A 31 -1.20 28.77 6.48
N PHE A 32 -1.67 27.56 6.72
CA PHE A 32 -1.07 26.32 6.24
C PHE A 32 -2.08 25.62 5.34
N THR A 33 -1.74 25.42 4.06
CA THR A 33 -2.61 24.71 3.14
C THR A 33 -2.58 23.20 3.43
N ALA A 34 -3.65 22.50 3.06
CA ALA A 34 -3.74 21.03 3.15
C ALA A 34 -2.53 20.36 2.50
N ALA A 35 -2.18 20.79 1.28
CA ALA A 35 -1.01 20.32 0.55
C ALA A 35 0.31 20.55 1.32
N ALA A 36 0.49 21.72 1.94
CA ALA A 36 1.70 22.02 2.71
C ALA A 36 1.83 21.14 3.98
N VAL A 37 0.72 20.89 4.66
CA VAL A 37 0.68 20.02 5.84
C VAL A 37 0.97 18.57 5.44
N ALA A 38 0.34 18.06 4.37
CA ALA A 38 0.59 16.72 3.85
C ALA A 38 2.06 16.53 3.45
N LYS A 39 2.64 17.51 2.73
CA LYS A 39 4.07 17.49 2.36
C LYS A 39 4.98 17.45 3.59
N TYR A 40 4.71 18.25 4.60
CA TYR A 40 5.49 18.25 5.84
C TYR A 40 5.43 16.90 6.55
N LEU A 41 4.23 16.32 6.68
CA LEU A 41 4.02 15.04 7.35
C LEU A 41 4.74 13.91 6.62
N ASN A 42 4.71 13.91 5.28
CA ASN A 42 5.42 12.94 4.46
C ASN A 42 6.96 13.07 4.60
N ILE A 43 7.51 14.29 4.43
CA ILE A 43 8.96 14.53 4.54
C ILE A 43 9.50 14.16 5.93
N LYS A 44 8.72 14.34 6.98
CA LYS A 44 9.12 14.00 8.36
C LYS A 44 8.83 12.55 8.75
N GLY A 45 8.34 11.74 7.82
CA GLY A 45 7.96 10.35 8.09
C GLY A 45 6.86 10.21 9.15
N LYS A 46 6.04 11.26 9.34
CA LYS A 46 4.93 11.24 10.30
C LYS A 46 3.69 10.54 9.74
N ILE A 47 3.57 10.54 8.43
CA ILE A 47 2.60 9.74 7.68
C ILE A 47 3.39 9.04 6.58
N SER A 48 3.30 7.74 6.53
CA SER A 48 3.78 6.95 5.41
C SER A 48 2.62 6.81 4.43
N ILE A 49 2.69 7.51 3.30
CA ILE A 49 1.80 7.27 2.16
C ILE A 49 2.51 6.23 1.30
N SER A 50 2.39 4.98 1.67
CA SER A 50 2.74 3.88 0.79
C SER A 50 1.51 3.50 -0.02
N ALA A 51 1.68 3.24 -1.31
CA ALA A 51 0.64 2.60 -2.09
C ALA A 51 0.41 1.22 -1.49
N GLN A 52 -0.74 1.04 -0.87
CA GLN A 52 -1.12 -0.21 -0.21
C GLN A 52 -2.25 -0.82 -1.02
N MET A 53 -2.02 -2.02 -1.52
CA MET A 53 -3.03 -2.82 -2.18
C MET A 53 -3.40 -3.97 -1.27
N VAL A 54 -4.64 -4.41 -1.32
CA VAL A 54 -5.13 -5.54 -0.53
C VAL A 54 -5.54 -6.66 -1.46
N PHE A 55 -5.06 -7.86 -1.22
CA PHE A 55 -5.45 -9.04 -1.98
C PHE A 55 -5.80 -10.19 -1.05
N LYS A 56 -6.75 -11.01 -1.47
CA LYS A 56 -7.10 -12.25 -0.77
C LYS A 56 -6.25 -13.40 -1.33
N PHE A 57 -5.61 -14.15 -0.45
CA PHE A 57 -4.85 -15.33 -0.89
C PHE A 57 -5.79 -16.47 -1.33
N THR A 58 -5.45 -17.09 -2.46
CA THR A 58 -6.09 -18.29 -2.99
C THR A 58 -5.03 -19.25 -3.53
N ASP A 59 -5.31 -20.53 -3.50
CA ASP A 59 -4.51 -21.58 -4.17
C ASP A 59 -4.96 -21.83 -5.62
N THR A 60 -6.03 -21.16 -6.06
CA THR A 60 -6.56 -21.27 -7.42
C THR A 60 -5.73 -20.45 -8.40
N ILE A 61 -5.32 -21.06 -9.50
CA ILE A 61 -4.57 -20.45 -10.59
C ILE A 61 -5.39 -20.53 -11.88
N PRO A 62 -5.65 -19.41 -12.59
CA PRO A 62 -5.34 -18.02 -12.21
C PRO A 62 -6.24 -17.51 -11.08
N PRO A 63 -5.77 -16.54 -10.29
CA PRO A 63 -6.56 -15.92 -9.24
C PRO A 63 -7.73 -15.12 -9.83
N ALA A 64 -8.86 -15.09 -9.14
CA ALA A 64 -9.98 -14.23 -9.49
C ALA A 64 -9.68 -12.76 -9.15
N SER A 65 -10.56 -11.84 -9.57
CA SER A 65 -10.45 -10.41 -9.21
C SER A 65 -10.34 -10.22 -7.68
N GLY A 66 -9.43 -9.37 -7.25
CA GLY A 66 -9.17 -9.10 -5.83
C GLY A 66 -8.33 -10.17 -5.13
N GLN A 67 -7.78 -11.12 -5.87
CA GLN A 67 -7.03 -12.23 -5.31
C GLN A 67 -5.58 -12.28 -5.83
N PHE A 68 -4.73 -12.90 -5.04
CA PHE A 68 -3.43 -13.38 -5.49
C PHE A 68 -3.28 -14.86 -5.20
N SER A 69 -2.46 -15.53 -5.98
CA SER A 69 -2.06 -16.92 -5.78
C SER A 69 -0.53 -17.03 -5.79
N GLY A 70 -0.03 -18.00 -5.08
CA GLY A 70 1.39 -18.27 -4.97
C GLY A 70 1.62 -19.77 -4.88
N PRO A 71 2.62 -20.22 -4.11
CA PRO A 71 2.72 -21.61 -3.73
C PRO A 71 1.46 -22.05 -2.94
N ALA A 72 1.34 -23.35 -2.70
CA ALA A 72 0.18 -23.92 -2.00
C ALA A 72 -0.05 -23.28 -0.62
N ASP A 73 -1.26 -23.47 -0.09
CA ASP A 73 -1.62 -23.11 1.28
C ASP A 73 -0.56 -23.61 2.30
N SER A 74 -0.36 -22.85 3.35
CA SER A 74 0.64 -23.09 4.40
C SER A 74 2.10 -23.06 3.94
N SER A 75 2.39 -22.61 2.71
CA SER A 75 3.77 -22.41 2.27
C SER A 75 4.42 -21.24 3.03
N ALA A 76 5.70 -21.40 3.38
CA ALA A 76 6.45 -20.32 4.03
C ALA A 76 6.52 -19.09 3.14
N LEU A 77 6.23 -17.91 3.71
CA LEU A 77 6.33 -16.64 3.00
C LEU A 77 7.72 -16.41 2.42
N THR A 78 8.76 -16.88 3.11
CA THR A 78 10.15 -16.79 2.65
C THR A 78 10.49 -17.69 1.46
N ALA A 79 9.65 -18.66 1.13
CA ALA A 79 9.89 -19.61 0.04
C ALA A 79 9.22 -19.18 -1.28
N ILE A 80 8.49 -18.06 -1.28
CA ILE A 80 7.80 -17.58 -2.48
C ILE A 80 8.81 -17.01 -3.47
N THR A 81 8.87 -17.58 -4.66
CA THR A 81 9.70 -17.09 -5.78
C THR A 81 8.87 -16.54 -6.92
N THR A 82 7.60 -16.93 -7.01
CA THR A 82 6.64 -16.46 -8.01
C THR A 82 5.27 -16.33 -7.38
N MET A 83 4.50 -15.36 -7.85
CA MET A 83 3.07 -15.24 -7.52
C MET A 83 2.29 -14.68 -8.68
N GLN A 84 1.01 -15.00 -8.72
CA GLN A 84 0.07 -14.36 -9.64
C GLN A 84 -0.85 -13.44 -8.86
N ILE A 85 -1.06 -12.24 -9.38
CA ILE A 85 -1.98 -11.27 -8.79
C ILE A 85 -2.97 -10.79 -9.85
N SER A 86 -4.19 -10.51 -9.43
CA SER A 86 -5.19 -9.93 -10.32
C SER A 86 -4.90 -8.45 -10.60
N GLY A 87 -5.34 -7.94 -11.75
CA GLY A 87 -5.21 -6.53 -12.11
C GLY A 87 -6.15 -5.59 -11.35
N ALA A 88 -6.95 -6.12 -10.43
CA ALA A 88 -7.75 -5.36 -9.48
C ALA A 88 -7.51 -5.90 -8.08
N ASP A 89 -7.41 -5.02 -7.10
CA ASP A 89 -7.28 -5.41 -5.70
C ASP A 89 -8.63 -5.84 -5.07
N ALA A 90 -8.63 -6.24 -3.81
CA ALA A 90 -9.83 -6.69 -3.11
C ALA A 90 -10.89 -5.59 -2.91
N SER A 91 -10.52 -4.32 -3.03
CA SER A 91 -11.46 -3.18 -3.04
C SER A 91 -12.06 -2.90 -4.43
N GLY A 92 -11.59 -3.60 -5.46
CA GLY A 92 -12.00 -3.42 -6.85
C GLY A 92 -11.24 -2.30 -7.58
N GLN A 93 -10.20 -1.74 -6.99
CA GLN A 93 -9.37 -0.73 -7.65
C GLN A 93 -8.47 -1.36 -8.69
N ASN A 94 -8.40 -0.73 -9.86
CA ASN A 94 -7.52 -1.16 -10.94
C ASN A 94 -6.06 -0.86 -10.58
N THR A 95 -5.23 -1.90 -10.50
CA THR A 95 -3.82 -1.81 -10.13
C THR A 95 -2.88 -1.98 -11.33
N ILE A 96 -3.43 -2.17 -12.54
CA ILE A 96 -2.68 -2.53 -13.76
C ILE A 96 -1.53 -1.58 -14.03
N GLN A 97 -1.79 -0.28 -14.08
CA GLN A 97 -0.75 0.72 -14.37
C GLN A 97 0.32 0.79 -13.29
N PHE A 98 -0.06 0.46 -12.05
CA PHE A 98 0.88 0.45 -10.94
C PHE A 98 1.86 -0.73 -11.01
N MET A 99 1.44 -1.87 -11.59
CA MET A 99 2.28 -3.06 -11.72
C MET A 99 3.56 -2.81 -12.51
N GLU A 100 3.54 -1.89 -13.46
CA GLU A 100 4.73 -1.53 -14.25
C GLU A 100 5.84 -0.89 -13.39
N TYR A 101 5.47 -0.23 -12.30
CA TYR A 101 6.41 0.41 -11.38
C TYR A 101 6.95 -0.53 -10.30
N LEU A 102 6.44 -1.75 -10.23
CA LEU A 102 6.86 -2.71 -9.20
C LEU A 102 8.23 -3.30 -9.46
N VAL A 103 8.62 -3.44 -10.74
CA VAL A 103 9.90 -4.06 -11.09
C VAL A 103 11.08 -3.22 -10.61
N GLY A 104 12.01 -3.87 -9.92
CA GLY A 104 13.17 -3.22 -9.31
C GLY A 104 12.89 -2.58 -7.96
N ASN A 105 11.62 -2.61 -7.48
CA ASN A 105 11.24 -2.12 -6.17
C ASN A 105 11.02 -3.29 -5.20
N ASP A 106 11.05 -2.96 -3.93
CA ASP A 106 10.75 -3.90 -2.87
C ASP A 106 9.27 -3.86 -2.52
N ILE A 107 8.73 -5.02 -2.18
CA ILE A 107 7.36 -5.20 -1.73
C ILE A 107 7.36 -5.93 -0.39
N LEU A 108 6.58 -5.41 0.55
CA LEU A 108 6.23 -6.07 1.80
C LEU A 108 4.83 -6.64 1.68
N ILE A 109 4.68 -7.93 1.91
CA ILE A 109 3.40 -8.63 1.94
C ILE A 109 3.17 -9.07 3.37
N SER A 110 2.07 -8.64 4.00
CA SER A 110 1.76 -9.00 5.39
C SER A 110 0.31 -9.37 5.56
N GLU A 111 0.02 -10.37 6.40
CA GLU A 111 -1.35 -10.71 6.75
C GLU A 111 -2.00 -9.58 7.56
N GLN A 112 -3.21 -9.14 7.16
CA GLN A 112 -3.89 -7.99 7.79
C GLN A 112 -4.14 -8.15 9.29
N ASN A 113 -4.42 -9.35 9.74
CA ASN A 113 -4.76 -9.62 11.14
C ASN A 113 -3.60 -10.18 11.97
N ASP A 114 -2.46 -10.45 11.33
CA ASP A 114 -1.28 -11.00 11.98
C ASP A 114 0.01 -10.47 11.32
N ILE A 115 0.43 -9.29 11.72
CA ILE A 115 1.62 -8.61 11.18
C ILE A 115 2.93 -9.40 11.43
N SER A 116 2.92 -10.41 12.29
CA SER A 116 4.05 -11.30 12.47
C SER A 116 4.28 -12.22 11.26
N LYS A 117 3.25 -12.40 10.41
CA LYS A 117 3.32 -13.12 9.15
C LYS A 117 3.54 -12.14 8.01
N PHE A 118 4.77 -12.06 7.54
CA PHE A 118 5.14 -11.17 6.45
C PHE A 118 6.24 -11.75 5.57
N GLY A 119 6.28 -11.31 4.32
CA GLY A 119 7.37 -11.57 3.38
C GLY A 119 7.86 -10.26 2.76
N HIS A 120 9.17 -10.08 2.72
CA HIS A 120 9.83 -8.98 2.05
C HIS A 120 10.51 -9.50 0.79
N PHE A 121 10.19 -8.91 -0.36
CA PHE A 121 10.65 -9.37 -1.65
C PHE A 121 11.10 -8.20 -2.52
N ASN A 122 12.12 -8.41 -3.34
CA ASN A 122 12.39 -7.59 -4.50
C ASN A 122 11.69 -8.18 -5.72
N ILE A 123 10.99 -7.37 -6.50
CA ILE A 123 10.33 -7.79 -7.74
C ILE A 123 11.31 -7.69 -8.88
N THR A 124 11.75 -8.82 -9.42
CA THR A 124 12.76 -8.88 -10.46
C THR A 124 12.19 -8.76 -11.87
N SER A 125 10.99 -9.27 -12.09
CA SER A 125 10.27 -9.14 -13.35
C SER A 125 8.79 -9.43 -13.20
N TYR A 126 7.99 -9.08 -14.22
CA TYR A 126 6.60 -9.48 -14.31
C TYR A 126 6.22 -9.86 -15.73
N THR A 127 5.17 -10.64 -15.85
CA THR A 127 4.53 -10.99 -17.14
C THR A 127 3.04 -10.77 -17.00
N ALA A 128 2.46 -10.00 -17.94
CA ALA A 128 1.02 -9.77 -18.00
C ALA A 128 0.34 -10.82 -18.90
N ASN A 129 -0.75 -11.39 -18.41
CA ASN A 129 -1.64 -12.25 -19.19
C ASN A 129 -3.09 -11.82 -18.96
N GLY A 130 -3.58 -10.95 -19.82
CA GLY A 130 -4.87 -10.27 -19.61
C GLY A 130 -4.86 -9.45 -18.32
N ASN A 131 -5.78 -9.77 -17.41
CA ASN A 131 -5.92 -9.09 -16.12
C ASN A 131 -5.17 -9.79 -14.98
N VAL A 132 -4.26 -10.71 -15.29
CA VAL A 132 -3.45 -11.42 -14.29
C VAL A 132 -1.97 -11.16 -14.56
N TYR A 133 -1.24 -10.85 -13.52
CA TYR A 133 0.19 -10.58 -13.54
C TYR A 133 0.94 -11.67 -12.78
N THR A 134 1.90 -12.27 -13.43
CA THR A 134 2.85 -13.19 -12.79
C THR A 134 4.08 -12.38 -12.40
N LEU A 135 4.34 -12.26 -11.11
CA LEU A 135 5.53 -11.62 -10.55
C LEU A 135 6.60 -12.68 -10.27
N VAL A 136 7.85 -12.35 -10.60
CA VAL A 136 9.03 -13.10 -10.18
C VAL A 136 9.68 -12.35 -9.03
N LEU A 137 9.91 -13.04 -7.93
CA LEU A 137 10.30 -12.48 -6.65
C LEU A 137 11.66 -13.02 -6.19
N ALA A 138 12.51 -12.13 -5.68
CA ALA A 138 13.67 -12.50 -4.90
C ALA A 138 13.37 -12.23 -3.42
N ASN A 139 13.43 -13.28 -2.60
CA ASN A 139 13.20 -13.13 -1.16
C ASN A 139 14.34 -12.35 -0.51
N VAL A 140 13.97 -11.35 0.30
CA VAL A 140 14.90 -10.56 1.14
C VAL A 140 14.79 -11.01 2.59
N GLY A 141 13.60 -11.38 3.05
CA GLY A 141 13.35 -11.84 4.40
C GLY A 141 11.87 -12.08 4.66
N GLY A 142 11.53 -12.52 5.84
CA GLY A 142 10.14 -12.74 6.22
C GLY A 142 9.98 -13.73 7.37
N ASN A 143 8.73 -13.95 7.73
CA ASN A 143 8.30 -14.88 8.77
C ASN A 143 6.89 -15.40 8.51
N GLY A 144 6.60 -16.60 8.95
CA GLY A 144 5.27 -17.22 8.88
C GLY A 144 4.95 -17.83 7.52
N ASN A 145 3.72 -18.28 7.40
CA ASN A 145 3.21 -19.00 6.24
C ASN A 145 2.00 -18.29 5.65
N LEU A 146 1.72 -18.55 4.37
CA LEU A 146 0.48 -18.16 3.72
C LEU A 146 -0.69 -18.97 4.26
N ASP A 147 -1.78 -18.30 4.59
CA ASP A 147 -3.03 -18.94 5.02
C ASP A 147 -4.14 -18.69 3.99
N LEU A 148 -4.77 -19.76 3.55
CA LEU A 148 -5.83 -19.73 2.55
C LEU A 148 -7.00 -18.84 3.00
N ASN A 149 -7.55 -18.07 2.06
CA ASN A 149 -8.67 -17.16 2.27
C ASN A 149 -8.41 -15.98 3.21
N LYS A 150 -7.18 -15.72 3.62
CA LYS A 150 -6.80 -14.52 4.37
C LYS A 150 -6.50 -13.35 3.43
N PHE A 151 -6.63 -12.14 3.96
CA PHE A 151 -6.28 -10.90 3.27
C PHE A 151 -4.85 -10.49 3.65
N TYR A 152 -4.14 -10.02 2.65
CA TYR A 152 -2.76 -9.56 2.75
C TYR A 152 -2.64 -8.14 2.21
N ASP A 153 -1.92 -7.32 2.94
CA ASP A 153 -1.52 -5.99 2.51
C ASP A 153 -0.24 -6.07 1.70
N PHE A 154 -0.22 -5.41 0.56
CA PHE A 154 0.92 -5.28 -0.33
C PHE A 154 1.39 -3.83 -0.30
N ALA A 155 2.47 -3.57 0.39
CA ALA A 155 3.08 -2.25 0.48
C ALA A 155 4.35 -2.22 -0.37
N VAL A 156 4.42 -1.24 -1.29
CA VAL A 156 5.60 -1.05 -2.15
C VAL A 156 6.46 0.06 -1.58
N PHE A 157 7.76 -0.16 -1.53
CA PHE A 157 8.71 0.86 -1.14
C PHE A 157 9.97 0.78 -2.00
N THR A 158 10.51 1.94 -2.28
CA THR A 158 11.80 2.07 -2.94
C THR A 158 12.88 2.19 -1.88
N LEU A 159 13.88 1.31 -1.94
CA LEU A 159 15.10 1.54 -1.20
C LEU A 159 15.91 2.62 -1.94
N SER A 160 16.11 3.75 -1.28
CA SER A 160 16.96 4.84 -1.77
C SER A 160 18.42 4.55 -1.49
#